data_cf0a605c33642704c545c8416e6acf1e
#
_entry.id   cf0a605c33642704c545c8416e6acf1e
#
_cell.length_a   1.000
_cell.length_b   1.000
_cell.length_c   1.000
_cell.angle_alpha   90.00
_cell.angle_beta   90.00
_cell.angle_gamma   90.00
#
_symmetry.space_group_name_H-M   'P 1'
#
loop_
_entity.id
_entity.type
_entity.pdbx_description
1 polymer ?
#
loop_
_entity_poly.entity_id
_entity_poly.type
_entity_poly.pdbx_seq_one_letter_code
_entity_poly.pdbx_strand_id
1 'polypeptide(L)'
;MKALKHFLTITRHRHQVMKLCFGVGLYRQGLLHDLSKYSWTEFSVGAKYYQGDRSPNDAERQDRGVSYAWLHHKGRNKHHLEYWIDYDPTRQKLLAGAKMPVKYVVEMYCDRVAACKIYHKDAYSDSSALEYFDKGRSKELMHPESAALLRDMLSYLAEHGEKATSLYIRKEILHNKR
;
A
#
# COMPACT_ATOMS: atom_id res chain seq x y z
N MET A 1 -22.44 14.58 -4.56
CA MET A 1 -22.46 13.38 -3.68
C MET A 1 -21.22 12.48 -3.80
N LYS A 2 -20.69 12.17 -5.01
CA LYS A 2 -19.50 11.31 -5.18
C LYS A 2 -18.22 11.88 -4.51
N ALA A 3 -17.97 13.19 -4.65
CA ALA A 3 -16.78 13.82 -4.04
C ALA A 3 -16.74 13.68 -2.52
N LEU A 4 -17.87 13.89 -1.82
CA LEU A 4 -17.93 13.70 -0.37
C LEU A 4 -17.69 12.24 0.03
N LYS A 5 -18.31 11.29 -0.70
CA LYS A 5 -18.09 9.86 -0.43
C LYS A 5 -16.64 9.46 -0.66
N HIS A 6 -16.03 9.97 -1.74
CA HIS A 6 -14.61 9.74 -2.01
C HIS A 6 -13.74 10.33 -0.91
N PHE A 7 -13.97 11.58 -0.50
CA PHE A 7 -13.25 12.22 0.62
C PHE A 7 -13.32 11.39 1.90
N LEU A 8 -14.52 10.93 2.27
CA LEU A 8 -14.70 10.10 3.46
C LEU A 8 -13.96 8.76 3.34
N THR A 9 -13.95 8.15 2.14
CA THR A 9 -13.26 6.87 1.92
C THR A 9 -11.75 7.01 2.06
N ILE A 10 -11.12 8.01 1.39
CA ILE A 10 -9.67 8.24 1.48
C ILE A 10 -9.26 8.63 2.89
N THR A 11 -10.10 9.40 3.60
CA THR A 11 -9.83 9.83 4.98
C THR A 11 -9.91 8.64 5.94
N ARG A 12 -10.92 7.77 5.82
CA ARG A 12 -11.01 6.54 6.62
C ARG A 12 -9.82 5.61 6.37
N HIS A 13 -9.47 5.41 5.10
CA HIS A 13 -8.30 4.60 4.73
C HIS A 13 -7.02 5.16 5.37
N ARG A 14 -6.77 6.45 5.20
CA ARG A 14 -5.60 7.13 5.78
C ARG A 14 -5.55 7.01 7.30
N HIS A 15 -6.68 7.17 8.01
CA HIS A 15 -6.73 6.98 9.46
C HIS A 15 -6.43 5.54 9.86
N GLN A 16 -6.92 4.55 9.09
CA GLN A 16 -6.63 3.15 9.35
C GLN A 16 -5.14 2.84 9.16
N VAL A 17 -4.52 3.36 8.07
CA VAL A 17 -3.06 3.23 7.87
C VAL A 17 -2.27 3.90 8.97
N MET A 18 -2.67 5.12 9.37
CA MET A 18 -2.03 5.85 10.46
C MET A 18 -2.05 5.05 11.76
N LYS A 19 -3.19 4.44 12.11
CA LYS A 19 -3.33 3.58 13.29
C LYS A 19 -2.38 2.38 13.25
N LEU A 20 -2.31 1.69 12.11
CA LEU A 20 -1.40 0.55 11.93
C LEU A 20 0.07 0.98 11.99
N CYS A 21 0.44 2.06 11.30
CA CYS A 21 1.79 2.62 11.34
C CYS A 21 2.21 3.02 12.77
N PHE A 22 1.32 3.60 13.56
CA PHE A 22 1.60 3.95 14.96
C PHE A 22 1.79 2.70 15.81
N GLY A 23 1.01 1.65 15.58
CA GLY A 23 1.16 0.35 16.25
C GLY A 23 2.54 -0.26 16.06
N VAL A 24 3.14 -0.10 14.88
CA VAL A 24 4.49 -0.59 14.57
C VAL A 24 5.61 0.44 14.85
N GLY A 25 5.28 1.68 15.29
CA GLY A 25 6.26 2.72 15.62
C GLY A 25 6.67 3.62 14.43
N LEU A 26 5.97 3.58 13.31
CA LEU A 26 6.22 4.43 12.12
C LEU A 26 5.35 5.71 12.16
N TYR A 27 5.58 6.57 13.16
CA TYR A 27 4.75 7.76 13.38
C TYR A 27 4.77 8.74 12.21
N ARG A 28 5.96 9.05 11.67
CA ARG A 28 6.11 9.99 10.55
C ARG A 28 5.41 9.49 9.29
N GLN A 29 5.61 8.21 8.95
CA GLN A 29 4.95 7.59 7.81
C GLN A 29 3.42 7.63 7.96
N GLY A 30 2.91 7.24 9.12
CA GLY A 30 1.45 7.26 9.36
C GLY A 30 0.84 8.65 9.24
N LEU A 31 1.53 9.71 9.72
CA LEU A 31 1.05 11.09 9.60
C LEU A 31 1.06 11.59 8.15
N LEU A 32 2.10 11.25 7.39
CA LEU A 32 2.31 11.76 6.02
C LEU A 32 1.74 10.84 4.93
N HIS A 33 1.27 9.65 5.31
CA HIS A 33 0.75 8.67 4.37
C HIS A 33 -0.32 9.28 3.47
N ASP A 34 -0.15 9.12 2.17
CA ASP A 34 -1.12 9.45 1.14
C ASP A 34 -1.70 10.88 1.18
N LEU A 35 -0.97 11.85 1.73
CA LEU A 35 -1.41 13.25 1.67
C LEU A 35 -1.62 13.76 0.25
N SER A 36 -0.92 13.17 -0.73
CA SER A 36 -1.08 13.50 -2.15
C SER A 36 -2.50 13.24 -2.68
N LYS A 37 -3.26 12.30 -2.06
CA LYS A 37 -4.67 12.02 -2.43
C LYS A 37 -5.61 13.21 -2.24
N TYR A 38 -5.22 14.21 -1.44
CA TYR A 38 -5.99 15.45 -1.27
C TYR A 38 -5.58 16.54 -2.27
N SER A 39 -4.53 16.31 -3.09
CA SER A 39 -4.19 17.22 -4.20
C SER A 39 -5.30 17.23 -5.26
N TRP A 40 -5.44 18.35 -5.97
CA TRP A 40 -6.43 18.44 -7.04
C TRP A 40 -6.25 17.36 -8.11
N THR A 41 -5.00 17.04 -8.45
CA THR A 41 -4.64 16.02 -9.46
C THR A 41 -5.21 14.64 -9.14
N GLU A 42 -5.16 14.23 -7.86
CA GLU A 42 -5.67 12.90 -7.45
C GLU A 42 -7.14 13.00 -7.02
N PHE A 43 -7.50 14.03 -6.24
CA PHE A 43 -8.84 14.14 -5.67
C PHE A 43 -9.93 14.32 -6.73
N SER A 44 -9.71 15.17 -7.74
CA SER A 44 -10.71 15.42 -8.80
C SER A 44 -11.01 14.16 -9.61
N VAL A 45 -9.97 13.40 -9.95
CA VAL A 45 -10.07 12.11 -10.64
C VAL A 45 -10.74 11.08 -9.74
N GLY A 46 -10.30 10.98 -8.49
CA GLY A 46 -10.90 10.09 -7.51
C GLY A 46 -12.41 10.35 -7.32
N ALA A 47 -12.81 11.62 -7.22
CA ALA A 47 -14.22 12.01 -7.12
C ALA A 47 -15.03 11.69 -8.39
N LYS A 48 -14.45 11.90 -9.58
CA LYS A 48 -15.09 11.57 -10.87
C LYS A 48 -15.37 10.08 -11.00
N TYR A 49 -14.36 9.23 -10.72
CA TYR A 49 -14.40 7.79 -10.96
C TYR A 49 -14.80 6.97 -9.72
N TYR A 50 -15.24 7.61 -8.64
CA TYR A 50 -15.66 6.94 -7.41
C TYR A 50 -16.80 5.94 -7.64
N GLN A 51 -16.60 4.69 -7.24
CA GLN A 51 -17.59 3.60 -7.30
C GLN A 51 -17.91 3.02 -5.91
N GLY A 52 -16.99 3.12 -4.94
CA GLY A 52 -17.22 2.71 -3.54
C GLY A 52 -16.68 1.33 -3.19
N ASP A 53 -16.51 0.45 -4.17
CA ASP A 53 -16.11 -0.96 -4.01
C ASP A 53 -14.69 -1.26 -4.51
N ARG A 54 -14.09 -0.32 -5.22
CA ARG A 54 -12.75 -0.44 -5.80
C ARG A 54 -12.05 0.90 -5.98
N SER A 55 -10.75 0.83 -6.33
CA SER A 55 -9.96 2.03 -6.57
C SER A 55 -10.48 2.82 -7.77
N PRO A 56 -10.70 4.14 -7.65
CA PRO A 56 -11.04 5.00 -8.78
C PRO A 56 -10.00 4.99 -9.92
N ASN A 57 -8.74 4.70 -9.60
CA ASN A 57 -7.66 4.63 -10.58
C ASN A 57 -7.88 3.53 -11.63
N ASP A 58 -8.55 2.43 -11.25
CA ASP A 58 -8.86 1.35 -12.21
C ASP A 58 -9.93 1.79 -13.19
N ALA A 59 -10.94 2.52 -12.72
CA ALA A 59 -11.97 3.06 -13.59
C ALA A 59 -11.42 4.15 -14.52
N GLU A 60 -10.50 5.01 -14.04
CA GLU A 60 -9.79 5.95 -14.91
C GLU A 60 -8.98 5.22 -15.99
N ARG A 61 -8.27 4.15 -15.62
CA ARG A 61 -7.46 3.36 -16.57
C ARG A 61 -8.32 2.67 -17.63
N GLN A 62 -9.49 2.17 -17.23
CA GLN A 62 -10.45 1.57 -18.17
C GLN A 62 -11.03 2.60 -19.14
N ASP A 63 -11.31 3.82 -18.68
CA ASP A 63 -11.89 4.89 -19.50
C ASP A 63 -10.86 5.55 -20.45
N ARG A 64 -9.62 5.74 -19.98
CA ARG A 64 -8.60 6.58 -20.63
C ARG A 64 -7.35 5.81 -21.11
N GLY A 65 -7.29 4.49 -20.90
CA GLY A 65 -6.10 3.67 -21.15
C GLY A 65 -4.96 3.86 -20.14
N VAL A 66 -5.05 4.89 -19.30
CA VAL A 66 -4.04 5.23 -18.28
C VAL A 66 -4.70 5.92 -17.09
N SER A 67 -4.10 5.80 -15.91
CA SER A 67 -4.50 6.59 -14.75
C SER A 67 -3.44 7.64 -14.43
N TYR A 68 -3.70 8.91 -14.75
CA TYR A 68 -2.81 10.03 -14.40
C TYR A 68 -2.80 10.30 -12.90
N ALA A 69 -3.92 10.08 -12.20
CA ALA A 69 -3.96 10.13 -10.75
C ALA A 69 -3.01 9.09 -10.14
N TRP A 70 -2.96 7.86 -10.68
CA TRP A 70 -2.03 6.83 -10.22
C TRP A 70 -0.57 7.16 -10.52
N LEU A 71 -0.27 7.67 -11.71
CA LEU A 71 1.09 8.11 -12.06
C LEU A 71 1.58 9.20 -11.11
N HIS A 72 0.73 10.18 -10.78
CA HIS A 72 1.03 11.22 -9.80
C HIS A 72 1.24 10.63 -8.40
N HIS A 73 0.37 9.71 -7.99
CA HIS A 73 0.37 9.09 -6.67
C HIS A 73 1.62 8.25 -6.43
N LYS A 74 1.87 7.26 -7.30
CA LYS A 74 3.01 6.35 -7.15
C LYS A 74 4.37 7.04 -7.21
N GLY A 75 4.49 8.15 -7.94
CA GLY A 75 5.72 8.94 -8.02
C GLY A 75 6.03 9.76 -6.76
N ARG A 76 5.08 9.90 -5.82
CA ARG A 76 5.22 10.67 -4.58
C ARG A 76 5.20 9.83 -3.31
N ASN A 77 4.71 8.61 -3.40
CA ASN A 77 4.47 7.74 -2.25
C ASN A 77 5.41 6.53 -2.29
N LYS A 78 6.46 6.57 -1.47
CA LYS A 78 7.56 5.59 -1.47
C LYS A 78 7.16 4.20 -0.94
N HIS A 79 5.97 4.04 -0.39
CA HIS A 79 5.43 2.73 -0.01
C HIS A 79 4.85 1.96 -1.21
N HIS A 80 4.75 2.58 -2.40
CA HIS A 80 4.38 1.88 -3.63
C HIS A 80 5.61 1.31 -4.34
N LEU A 81 5.53 0.05 -4.75
CA LEU A 81 6.63 -0.64 -5.41
C LEU A 81 7.07 0.04 -6.70
N GLU A 82 6.14 0.66 -7.43
CA GLU A 82 6.37 1.32 -8.70
C GLU A 82 7.28 2.55 -8.60
N TYR A 83 7.41 3.14 -7.40
CA TYR A 83 8.41 4.17 -7.13
C TYR A 83 9.84 3.63 -7.24
N TRP A 84 10.03 2.33 -7.02
CA TRP A 84 11.32 1.64 -6.93
C TRP A 84 11.66 0.83 -8.18
N ILE A 85 10.95 1.05 -9.29
CA ILE A 85 11.27 0.42 -10.57
C ILE A 85 12.31 1.25 -11.30
N ASP A 86 13.43 0.62 -11.67
CA ASP A 86 14.53 1.24 -12.41
C ASP A 86 15.08 0.28 -13.47
N TYR A 87 16.05 0.72 -14.25
CA TYR A 87 16.75 -0.16 -15.20
C TYR A 87 17.44 -1.30 -14.47
N ASP A 88 17.36 -2.51 -15.04
CA ASP A 88 18.03 -3.66 -14.48
C ASP A 88 19.56 -3.52 -14.63
N PRO A 89 20.35 -3.44 -13.52
CA PRO A 89 21.79 -3.31 -13.58
C PRO A 89 22.46 -4.53 -14.20
N THR A 90 21.82 -5.71 -14.17
CA THR A 90 22.33 -6.94 -14.79
C THR A 90 22.05 -7.01 -16.28
N ARG A 91 21.20 -6.14 -16.82
CA ARG A 91 20.74 -6.10 -18.20
C ARG A 91 20.04 -7.37 -18.71
N GLN A 92 19.62 -8.23 -17.80
CA GLN A 92 18.81 -9.44 -18.14
C GLN A 92 17.36 -9.07 -18.48
N LYS A 93 16.87 -7.98 -17.91
CA LYS A 93 15.56 -7.40 -18.18
C LYS A 93 15.73 -5.90 -18.47
N LEU A 94 14.69 -5.28 -19.03
CA LEU A 94 14.70 -3.82 -19.21
C LEU A 94 14.58 -3.10 -17.87
N LEU A 95 13.66 -3.57 -17.02
CA LEU A 95 13.32 -2.97 -15.74
C LEU A 95 13.35 -4.01 -14.63
N ALA A 96 13.79 -3.59 -13.43
CA ALA A 96 13.80 -4.39 -12.23
C ALA A 96 13.40 -3.55 -11.00
N GLY A 97 12.92 -4.21 -9.97
CA GLY A 97 12.65 -3.57 -8.69
C GLY A 97 13.93 -3.32 -7.91
N ALA A 98 14.19 -2.08 -7.52
CA ALA A 98 15.22 -1.74 -6.56
C ALA A 98 14.77 -2.14 -5.14
N LYS A 99 15.75 -2.49 -4.27
CA LYS A 99 15.46 -2.86 -2.89
C LYS A 99 14.86 -1.69 -2.12
N MET A 100 13.65 -1.90 -1.61
CA MET A 100 12.95 -0.89 -0.81
C MET A 100 13.56 -0.81 0.60
N PRO A 101 13.78 0.41 1.14
CA PRO A 101 14.09 0.55 2.57
C PRO A 101 12.98 -0.05 3.44
N VAL A 102 13.36 -0.79 4.49
CA VAL A 102 12.44 -1.56 5.34
C VAL A 102 11.22 -0.76 5.81
N LYS A 103 11.42 0.51 6.21
CA LYS A 103 10.32 1.37 6.65
C LYS A 103 9.21 1.55 5.61
N TYR A 104 9.54 1.53 4.32
CA TYR A 104 8.54 1.66 3.24
C TYR A 104 7.88 0.34 2.91
N VAL A 105 8.57 -0.80 3.12
CA VAL A 105 7.93 -2.11 3.05
C VAL A 105 6.93 -2.29 4.20
N VAL A 106 7.28 -1.83 5.41
CA VAL A 106 6.36 -1.84 6.56
C VAL A 106 5.18 -0.89 6.34
N GLU A 107 5.40 0.29 5.75
CA GLU A 107 4.32 1.21 5.38
C GLU A 107 3.40 0.57 4.31
N MET A 108 3.96 -0.11 3.30
CA MET A 108 3.19 -0.90 2.31
C MET A 108 2.37 -2.00 2.97
N TYR A 109 2.91 -2.71 3.96
CA TYR A 109 2.16 -3.67 4.77
C TYR A 109 0.95 -3.01 5.43
N CYS A 110 1.15 -1.89 6.12
CA CYS A 110 0.06 -1.14 6.78
C CYS A 110 -1.01 -0.69 5.77
N ASP A 111 -0.59 -0.19 4.60
CA ASP A 111 -1.47 0.25 3.52
C ASP A 111 -2.34 -0.90 3.00
N ARG A 112 -1.73 -2.06 2.68
CA ARG A 112 -2.44 -3.23 2.18
C ARG A 112 -3.46 -3.77 3.19
N VAL A 113 -3.08 -3.88 4.46
CA VAL A 113 -3.99 -4.32 5.53
C VAL A 113 -5.15 -3.34 5.68
N ALA A 114 -4.88 -2.04 5.69
CA ALA A 114 -5.92 -1.01 5.77
C ALA A 114 -6.87 -1.06 4.56
N ALA A 115 -6.33 -1.23 3.34
CA ALA A 115 -7.13 -1.37 2.13
C ALA A 115 -8.06 -2.59 2.21
N CYS A 116 -7.55 -3.76 2.62
CA CYS A 116 -8.39 -4.95 2.81
C CYS A 116 -9.51 -4.71 3.82
N LYS A 117 -9.22 -4.06 4.96
CA LYS A 117 -10.26 -3.72 5.96
C LYS A 117 -11.34 -2.79 5.41
N ILE A 118 -10.97 -1.82 4.59
CA ILE A 118 -11.93 -0.85 4.00
C ILE A 118 -12.80 -1.50 2.92
N TYR A 119 -12.22 -2.33 2.06
CA TYR A 119 -12.94 -2.89 0.91
C TYR A 119 -13.68 -4.19 1.24
N HIS A 120 -13.13 -5.05 2.09
CA HIS A 120 -13.79 -6.30 2.47
C HIS A 120 -14.81 -6.15 3.61
N LYS A 121 -14.69 -5.09 4.42
CA LYS A 121 -15.61 -4.82 5.54
C LYS A 121 -15.79 -6.05 6.44
N ASP A 122 -17.03 -6.57 6.56
CA ASP A 122 -17.37 -7.72 7.40
C ASP A 122 -16.75 -9.04 6.89
N ALA A 123 -16.34 -9.10 5.63
CA ALA A 123 -15.63 -10.24 5.06
C ALA A 123 -14.10 -10.18 5.26
N TYR A 124 -13.58 -9.15 5.94
CA TYR A 124 -12.16 -9.07 6.25
C TYR A 124 -11.74 -10.18 7.23
N SER A 125 -10.61 -10.81 6.92
CA SER A 125 -9.87 -11.69 7.83
C SER A 125 -8.39 -11.29 7.81
N ASP A 126 -7.62 -11.71 8.81
CA ASP A 126 -6.19 -11.41 8.88
C ASP A 126 -5.38 -12.08 7.75
N SER A 127 -5.95 -13.09 7.05
CA SER A 127 -5.38 -13.69 5.84
C SER A 127 -5.64 -12.87 4.56
N SER A 128 -6.61 -11.96 4.56
CA SER A 128 -7.08 -11.26 3.35
C SER A 128 -5.96 -10.54 2.58
N ALA A 129 -5.05 -9.90 3.29
CA ALA A 129 -3.95 -9.15 2.67
C ALA A 129 -2.87 -10.09 2.10
N LEU A 130 -2.62 -11.24 2.73
CA LEU A 130 -1.72 -12.29 2.22
C LEU A 130 -2.29 -12.90 0.94
N GLU A 131 -3.56 -13.29 0.96
CA GLU A 131 -4.24 -13.87 -0.21
C GLU A 131 -4.22 -12.91 -1.41
N TYR A 132 -4.48 -11.62 -1.17
CA TYR A 132 -4.40 -10.59 -2.20
C TYR A 132 -2.98 -10.48 -2.77
N PHE A 133 -1.95 -10.51 -1.91
CA PHE A 133 -0.55 -10.45 -2.32
C PHE A 133 -0.14 -11.69 -3.13
N ASP A 134 -0.51 -12.88 -2.68
CA ASP A 134 -0.14 -14.15 -3.34
C ASP A 134 -0.83 -14.33 -4.69
N LYS A 135 -2.07 -13.87 -4.85
CA LYS A 135 -2.80 -13.85 -6.14
C LYS A 135 -2.29 -12.79 -7.10
N GLY A 136 -1.76 -11.67 -6.57
CA GLY A 136 -1.31 -10.54 -7.37
C GLY A 136 0.04 -10.78 -8.05
N ARG A 137 0.24 -10.15 -9.21
CA ARG A 137 1.52 -10.19 -9.96
C ARG A 137 2.51 -9.11 -9.52
N SER A 138 2.14 -8.23 -8.61
CA SER A 138 3.00 -7.13 -8.16
C SER A 138 4.34 -7.60 -7.57
N LYS A 139 4.37 -8.78 -6.94
CA LYS A 139 5.57 -9.42 -6.40
C LYS A 139 6.64 -9.69 -7.46
N GLU A 140 6.25 -9.91 -8.73
CA GLU A 140 7.16 -10.18 -9.84
C GLU A 140 8.01 -8.93 -10.20
N LEU A 141 7.50 -7.73 -9.90
CA LEU A 141 8.16 -6.45 -10.13
C LEU A 141 8.94 -5.94 -8.91
N MET A 142 8.73 -6.53 -7.74
CA MET A 142 9.45 -6.13 -6.53
C MET A 142 10.85 -6.75 -6.49
N HIS A 143 11.77 -6.05 -5.80
CA HIS A 143 13.03 -6.70 -5.40
C HIS A 143 12.72 -7.93 -4.54
N PRO A 144 13.40 -9.09 -4.76
CA PRO A 144 13.08 -10.34 -4.06
C PRO A 144 13.07 -10.21 -2.53
N GLU A 145 14.05 -9.54 -1.95
CA GLU A 145 14.10 -9.33 -0.49
C GLU A 145 12.97 -8.44 0.02
N SER A 146 12.54 -7.45 -0.76
CA SER A 146 11.40 -6.60 -0.37
C SER A 146 10.08 -7.37 -0.44
N ALA A 147 9.92 -8.21 -1.45
CA ALA A 147 8.76 -9.08 -1.58
C ALA A 147 8.69 -10.14 -0.48
N ALA A 148 9.84 -10.78 -0.17
CA ALA A 148 9.95 -11.75 0.91
C ALA A 148 9.61 -11.13 2.27
N LEU A 149 10.14 -9.93 2.58
CA LEU A 149 9.86 -9.22 3.82
C LEU A 149 8.37 -8.85 3.95
N LEU A 150 7.76 -8.38 2.85
CA LEU A 150 6.32 -8.07 2.87
C LEU A 150 5.50 -9.34 3.10
N ARG A 151 5.81 -10.43 2.41
CA ARG A 151 5.13 -11.70 2.56
C ARG A 151 5.26 -12.27 3.97
N ASP A 152 6.44 -12.18 4.57
CA ASP A 152 6.70 -12.60 5.95
C ASP A 152 5.76 -11.90 6.94
N MET A 153 5.67 -10.56 6.87
CA MET A 153 4.77 -9.78 7.73
C MET A 153 3.29 -10.13 7.51
N LEU A 154 2.88 -10.37 6.26
CA LEU A 154 1.50 -10.75 5.93
C LEU A 154 1.17 -12.18 6.38
N SER A 155 2.12 -13.11 6.30
CA SER A 155 1.98 -14.48 6.83
C SER A 155 1.88 -14.46 8.35
N TYR A 156 2.74 -13.67 9.01
CA TYR A 156 2.69 -13.53 10.47
C TYR A 156 1.36 -12.94 10.95
N LEU A 157 0.80 -11.99 10.17
CA LEU A 157 -0.54 -11.45 10.45
C LEU A 157 -1.62 -12.53 10.37
N ALA A 158 -1.60 -13.34 9.30
CA ALA A 158 -2.58 -14.39 9.09
C ALA A 158 -2.57 -15.44 10.21
N GLU A 159 -1.38 -15.74 10.77
CA GLU A 159 -1.19 -16.77 11.79
C GLU A 159 -1.40 -16.26 13.21
N HIS A 160 -1.02 -15.01 13.52
CA HIS A 160 -0.93 -14.51 14.89
C HIS A 160 -1.79 -13.28 15.19
N GLY A 161 -2.43 -12.70 14.17
CA GLY A 161 -3.30 -11.52 14.30
C GLY A 161 -2.53 -10.19 14.45
N GLU A 162 -3.26 -9.10 14.35
CA GLU A 162 -2.71 -7.73 14.22
C GLU A 162 -1.84 -7.31 15.41
N LYS A 163 -2.24 -7.64 16.64
CA LYS A 163 -1.51 -7.20 17.84
C LYS A 163 -0.12 -7.84 17.93
N ALA A 164 -0.05 -9.15 17.72
CA ALA A 164 1.20 -9.89 17.72
C ALA A 164 2.12 -9.44 16.59
N THR A 165 1.56 -9.26 15.39
CA THR A 165 2.31 -8.78 14.22
C THR A 165 2.88 -7.37 14.42
N SER A 166 2.12 -6.48 15.03
CA SER A 166 2.63 -5.12 15.35
C SER A 166 3.83 -5.17 16.29
N LEU A 167 3.82 -6.04 17.28
CA LEU A 167 4.95 -6.24 18.20
C LEU A 167 6.15 -6.86 17.49
N TYR A 168 5.92 -7.87 16.65
CA TYR A 168 6.94 -8.52 15.84
C TYR A 168 7.64 -7.51 14.91
N ILE A 169 6.87 -6.76 14.13
CA ILE A 169 7.42 -5.74 13.23
C ILE A 169 8.25 -4.71 14.00
N ARG A 170 7.74 -4.24 15.12
CA ARG A 170 8.41 -3.22 15.93
C ARG A 170 9.73 -3.73 16.50
N LYS A 171 9.76 -4.95 17.07
CA LYS A 171 10.91 -5.50 17.77
C LYS A 171 11.93 -6.11 16.81
N GLU A 172 11.49 -6.96 15.90
CA GLU A 172 12.38 -7.78 15.09
C GLU A 172 12.74 -7.15 13.74
N ILE A 173 11.80 -6.42 13.12
CA ILE A 173 12.01 -5.86 11.77
C ILE A 173 12.58 -4.44 11.82
N LEU A 174 12.04 -3.58 12.69
CA LEU A 174 12.44 -2.16 12.72
C LEU A 174 13.59 -1.88 13.69
N HIS A 175 13.72 -2.61 14.81
CA HIS A 175 14.81 -2.39 15.78
C HIS A 175 16.11 -3.13 15.43
N ASN A 176 16.06 -4.30 14.82
CA ASN A 176 17.27 -5.08 14.50
C ASN A 176 18.06 -4.56 13.27
N LYS A 177 17.68 -3.41 12.69
CA LYS A 177 18.35 -2.78 11.54
C LYS A 177 18.85 -1.36 11.84
N ARG A 178 19.25 -1.10 13.11
CA ARG A 178 20.08 0.05 13.44
C ARG A 178 21.57 -0.29 13.39
#